data_f163e00217f1c45cada814617321cb6b
#
_entry.id   f163e00217f1c45cada814617321cb6b
#
_cell.length_a   1.000
_cell.length_b   1.000
_cell.length_c   1.000
_cell.angle_alpha   90.00
_cell.angle_beta   90.00
_cell.angle_gamma   90.00
#
_symmetry.space_group_name_H-M   'P 1'
#
loop_
_entity.id
_entity.type
_entity.pdbx_description
1 polymer ?
#
loop_
_entity_poly.entity_id
_entity_poly.type
_entity_poly.pdbx_seq_one_letter_code
_entity_poly.pdbx_strand_id
1 'polypeptide(L)'
;MAKDIKYNMDARDLLKKGVDQLANAVKVTLGPKGRNVVIEKKFGAPQITKDGVTVAKEVELEDKFENTGAQLVKSVASKTGDDAGDGTTTATILTQAIVTEGLKNVTAGANPMDLKRGIDKAVAAVVAFIKDHAEQVDDNYDKIEQVATVSANNDAEIGKLLADAMRKVSKDGVITIEESKSRDTNIGVVEGMQFDRGYLSGYFMTDADKMECVMDNPYILLYDKKISNLKEFLPILQPAAESGRPLLVIAEDVDSEALTTLVVNRLRGGLKICAVKAPGFGDRRKAMLEDIAVLTGGVVISEEKGLKLEQATLDMLGSADKVTVTKDNTTIVNGHGEKANIQDRVAQIKNEIENTKSSYDKEKLQERLAKLAGGVAVLYVGANSEVEMKEKKDRVDDALCATRAAIEEGIVAGGGTTYIRALEALKDMKGDNADETTGIRIVERAIEEPLRQIVANAGGEGSVVVNKVREGEGDFGYNARKDVYEDMRQAGIVDPAKVERVALENAASIAGLFLTTECVLVDKPEPAPAAPAAAPGMGGIM
;
A
#
# COMPACT_ATOMS: atom_id res chain seq x y z
N MET A 1 25.72 -21.99 6.11
CA MET A 1 24.66 -22.93 6.58
C MET A 1 24.45 -24.02 5.54
N ALA A 2 24.24 -25.27 5.97
CA ALA A 2 23.91 -26.36 5.06
C ALA A 2 22.49 -26.17 4.53
N LYS A 3 22.23 -26.52 3.25
CA LYS A 3 20.91 -26.46 2.64
C LYS A 3 20.25 -27.84 2.62
N ASP A 4 18.95 -27.86 2.78
CA ASP A 4 18.09 -28.98 2.45
C ASP A 4 17.48 -28.74 1.08
N ILE A 5 17.41 -29.73 0.23
CA ILE A 5 17.07 -29.58 -1.19
C ILE A 5 15.98 -30.57 -1.54
N LYS A 6 14.93 -30.12 -2.18
CA LYS A 6 13.87 -30.93 -2.78
C LYS A 6 13.78 -30.67 -4.27
N TYR A 7 13.37 -31.65 -5.04
CA TYR A 7 13.31 -31.62 -6.49
C TYR A 7 11.96 -32.09 -6.99
N ASN A 8 11.65 -31.75 -8.22
CA ASN A 8 10.53 -32.27 -8.98
C ASN A 8 9.18 -32.12 -8.24
N MET A 9 8.38 -33.18 -8.25
CA MET A 9 7.04 -33.22 -7.64
C MET A 9 7.09 -32.96 -6.14
N ASP A 10 8.06 -33.53 -5.40
CA ASP A 10 8.16 -33.34 -3.96
C ASP A 10 8.32 -31.86 -3.58
N ALA A 11 9.12 -31.12 -4.37
CA ALA A 11 9.29 -29.68 -4.16
C ALA A 11 7.99 -28.92 -4.44
N ARG A 12 7.33 -29.20 -5.56
CA ARG A 12 6.11 -28.52 -5.98
C ARG A 12 4.94 -28.79 -5.04
N ASP A 13 4.78 -30.03 -4.57
CA ASP A 13 3.70 -30.42 -3.65
C ASP A 13 3.83 -29.72 -2.29
N LEU A 14 5.05 -29.61 -1.75
CA LEU A 14 5.28 -28.88 -0.50
C LEU A 14 5.04 -27.38 -0.66
N LEU A 15 5.56 -26.78 -1.74
CA LEU A 15 5.28 -25.38 -2.03
C LEU A 15 3.77 -25.12 -2.18
N LYS A 16 3.05 -26.01 -2.92
CA LYS A 16 1.60 -25.87 -3.11
C LYS A 16 0.83 -25.93 -1.80
N LYS A 17 1.21 -26.82 -0.88
CA LYS A 17 0.58 -26.86 0.45
C LYS A 17 0.73 -25.53 1.17
N GLY A 18 1.89 -24.88 1.08
CA GLY A 18 2.09 -23.56 1.66
C GLY A 18 1.21 -22.49 1.00
N VAL A 19 1.11 -22.49 -0.33
CA VAL A 19 0.17 -21.63 -1.08
C VAL A 19 -1.26 -21.83 -0.59
N ASP A 20 -1.70 -23.08 -0.48
CA ASP A 20 -3.06 -23.42 -0.08
C ASP A 20 -3.37 -22.99 1.36
N GLN A 21 -2.44 -23.21 2.30
CA GLN A 21 -2.64 -22.82 3.70
C GLN A 21 -2.80 -21.31 3.83
N LEU A 22 -1.93 -20.51 3.21
CA LEU A 22 -2.05 -19.06 3.26
C LEU A 22 -3.31 -18.57 2.54
N ALA A 23 -3.54 -19.01 1.31
CA ALA A 23 -4.69 -18.57 0.53
C ALA A 23 -6.02 -18.94 1.20
N ASN A 24 -6.12 -20.13 1.83
CA ASN A 24 -7.31 -20.53 2.57
C ASN A 24 -7.59 -19.68 3.82
N ALA A 25 -6.53 -19.16 4.48
CA ALA A 25 -6.68 -18.22 5.58
C ALA A 25 -7.17 -16.84 5.11
N VAL A 26 -6.68 -16.38 3.95
CA VAL A 26 -6.99 -15.05 3.41
C VAL A 26 -8.37 -15.01 2.74
N LYS A 27 -8.72 -15.99 1.90
CA LYS A 27 -9.92 -15.95 1.04
C LYS A 27 -11.25 -15.87 1.76
N VAL A 28 -11.29 -16.23 3.06
CA VAL A 28 -12.50 -16.14 3.89
C VAL A 28 -12.97 -14.71 4.12
N THR A 29 -12.08 -13.72 3.88
CA THR A 29 -12.37 -12.30 4.07
C THR A 29 -13.06 -11.67 2.86
N LEU A 30 -13.03 -12.32 1.66
CA LEU A 30 -13.48 -11.71 0.41
C LEU A 30 -15.00 -11.51 0.36
N GLY A 31 -15.38 -10.34 -0.13
CA GLY A 31 -16.75 -9.97 -0.49
C GLY A 31 -17.63 -9.53 0.68
N PRO A 32 -18.90 -9.15 0.40
CA PRO A 32 -19.79 -8.51 1.38
C PRO A 32 -20.19 -9.41 2.54
N LYS A 33 -20.08 -10.73 2.40
CA LYS A 33 -20.29 -11.72 3.47
C LYS A 33 -18.98 -12.38 3.92
N GLY A 34 -17.84 -11.79 3.56
CA GLY A 34 -16.52 -12.16 4.07
C GLY A 34 -16.46 -12.03 5.60
N ARG A 35 -15.63 -12.87 6.25
CA ARG A 35 -15.53 -12.98 7.69
C ARG A 35 -14.19 -12.48 8.19
N ASN A 36 -14.18 -12.07 9.46
CA ASN A 36 -12.95 -11.65 10.13
C ASN A 36 -12.04 -12.86 10.40
N VAL A 37 -10.74 -12.58 10.36
CA VAL A 37 -9.69 -13.46 10.87
C VAL A 37 -9.19 -12.91 12.19
N VAL A 38 -8.98 -13.78 13.18
CA VAL A 38 -8.41 -13.41 14.48
C VAL A 38 -6.96 -13.83 14.51
N ILE A 39 -6.08 -12.87 14.80
CA ILE A 39 -4.64 -13.05 14.83
C ILE A 39 -4.16 -12.90 16.27
N GLU A 40 -3.50 -13.93 16.80
CA GLU A 40 -2.85 -13.85 18.10
C GLU A 40 -1.66 -12.88 18.05
N LYS A 41 -1.52 -12.02 19.05
CA LYS A 41 -0.34 -11.17 19.24
C LYS A 41 0.42 -11.60 20.49
N LYS A 42 1.74 -11.61 20.41
CA LYS A 42 2.61 -11.97 21.56
C LYS A 42 2.39 -11.07 22.78
N PHE A 43 1.99 -9.83 22.53
CA PHE A 43 1.68 -8.82 23.55
C PHE A 43 0.42 -8.06 23.14
N GLY A 44 -0.45 -7.78 24.11
CA GLY A 44 -1.70 -7.04 23.88
C GLY A 44 -2.90 -7.92 23.54
N ALA A 45 -3.96 -7.31 23.03
CA ALA A 45 -5.16 -8.00 22.59
C ALA A 45 -4.97 -8.65 21.22
N PRO A 46 -5.67 -9.76 20.90
CA PRO A 46 -5.70 -10.32 19.57
C PRO A 46 -6.18 -9.26 18.55
N GLN A 47 -5.58 -9.27 17.36
CA GLN A 47 -6.03 -8.44 16.26
C GLN A 47 -7.16 -9.13 15.51
N ILE A 48 -8.22 -8.38 15.20
CA ILE A 48 -9.33 -8.84 14.36
C ILE A 48 -9.29 -8.01 13.09
N THR A 49 -9.23 -8.66 11.93
CA THR A 49 -9.14 -7.97 10.64
C THR A 49 -9.84 -8.72 9.52
N LYS A 50 -10.24 -8.01 8.48
CA LYS A 50 -10.65 -8.54 7.17
C LYS A 50 -9.63 -8.22 6.08
N ASP A 51 -8.63 -7.40 6.36
CA ASP A 51 -7.60 -7.07 5.39
C ASP A 51 -6.76 -8.29 5.04
N GLY A 52 -6.73 -8.61 3.73
CA GLY A 52 -6.05 -9.80 3.21
C GLY A 52 -4.54 -9.73 3.35
N VAL A 53 -3.92 -8.54 3.20
CA VAL A 53 -2.46 -8.41 3.32
C VAL A 53 -2.03 -8.56 4.78
N THR A 54 -2.77 -8.02 5.73
CA THR A 54 -2.50 -8.19 7.16
C THR A 54 -2.55 -9.67 7.55
N VAL A 55 -3.58 -10.40 7.10
CA VAL A 55 -3.67 -11.85 7.33
C VAL A 55 -2.50 -12.58 6.68
N ALA A 56 -2.16 -12.26 5.43
CA ALA A 56 -1.06 -12.91 4.70
C ALA A 56 0.29 -12.68 5.39
N LYS A 57 0.55 -11.48 5.91
CA LYS A 57 1.79 -11.12 6.61
C LYS A 57 2.03 -11.94 7.88
N GLU A 58 0.98 -12.34 8.57
CA GLU A 58 1.05 -13.10 9.84
C GLU A 58 1.14 -14.61 9.64
N VAL A 59 0.90 -15.13 8.42
CA VAL A 59 1.04 -16.56 8.16
C VAL A 59 2.52 -16.95 8.09
N GLU A 60 2.92 -17.80 9.03
CA GLU A 60 4.23 -18.43 9.07
C GLU A 60 4.07 -19.92 9.38
N LEU A 61 4.67 -20.77 8.54
CA LEU A 61 4.49 -22.22 8.63
C LEU A 61 5.74 -22.89 9.21
N GLU A 62 5.54 -23.95 9.98
CA GLU A 62 6.61 -24.68 10.65
C GLU A 62 7.54 -25.40 9.64
N ASP A 63 6.95 -26.03 8.62
CA ASP A 63 7.73 -26.64 7.53
C ASP A 63 8.31 -25.58 6.61
N LYS A 64 9.63 -25.54 6.48
CA LYS A 64 10.33 -24.50 5.72
C LYS A 64 10.03 -24.53 4.21
N PHE A 65 9.76 -25.69 3.63
CA PHE A 65 9.37 -25.80 2.22
C PHE A 65 7.96 -25.30 1.99
N GLU A 66 7.01 -25.68 2.84
CA GLU A 66 5.64 -25.17 2.82
C GLU A 66 5.65 -23.65 3.07
N ASN A 67 6.44 -23.19 4.05
CA ASN A 67 6.59 -21.77 4.32
C ASN A 67 7.15 -20.98 3.12
N THR A 68 8.09 -21.57 2.35
CA THR A 68 8.57 -20.93 1.12
C THR A 68 7.43 -20.72 0.11
N GLY A 69 6.51 -21.68 -0.03
CA GLY A 69 5.30 -21.53 -0.85
C GLY A 69 4.38 -20.43 -0.33
N ALA A 70 4.16 -20.37 0.98
CA ALA A 70 3.39 -19.30 1.62
C ALA A 70 4.02 -17.92 1.40
N GLN A 71 5.35 -17.79 1.52
CA GLN A 71 6.07 -16.53 1.30
C GLN A 71 5.94 -16.01 -0.15
N LEU A 72 5.84 -16.89 -1.16
CA LEU A 72 5.57 -16.48 -2.53
C LEU A 72 4.21 -15.78 -2.66
N VAL A 73 3.16 -16.36 -2.07
CA VAL A 73 1.81 -15.73 -2.07
C VAL A 73 1.78 -14.47 -1.21
N LYS A 74 2.46 -14.47 -0.07
CA LYS A 74 2.63 -13.27 0.76
C LYS A 74 3.26 -12.12 -0.03
N SER A 75 4.26 -12.40 -0.87
CA SER A 75 4.87 -11.38 -1.72
C SER A 75 3.90 -10.82 -2.76
N VAL A 76 2.98 -11.64 -3.30
CA VAL A 76 1.92 -11.19 -4.21
C VAL A 76 0.97 -10.23 -3.49
N ALA A 77 0.47 -10.63 -2.32
CA ALA A 77 -0.45 -9.80 -1.54
C ALA A 77 0.20 -8.45 -1.16
N SER A 78 1.45 -8.49 -0.66
CA SER A 78 2.18 -7.27 -0.30
C SER A 78 2.40 -6.35 -1.51
N LYS A 79 2.88 -6.90 -2.64
CA LYS A 79 3.10 -6.11 -3.84
C LYS A 79 1.81 -5.50 -4.40
N THR A 80 0.70 -6.24 -4.36
CA THR A 80 -0.60 -5.72 -4.80
C THR A 80 -1.07 -4.59 -3.89
N GLY A 81 -0.88 -4.71 -2.56
CA GLY A 81 -1.12 -3.63 -1.62
C GLY A 81 -0.26 -2.39 -1.90
N ASP A 82 1.04 -2.57 -2.19
CA ASP A 82 1.96 -1.47 -2.50
C ASP A 82 1.59 -0.75 -3.82
N ASP A 83 1.20 -1.51 -4.88
CA ASP A 83 0.95 -0.97 -6.22
C ASP A 83 -0.47 -0.36 -6.37
N ALA A 84 -1.48 -0.95 -5.74
CA ALA A 84 -2.90 -0.59 -5.90
C ALA A 84 -3.61 -0.23 -4.59
N GLY A 85 -3.03 -0.56 -3.45
CA GLY A 85 -3.56 -0.28 -2.11
C GLY A 85 -4.76 -1.13 -1.70
N ASP A 86 -5.30 -1.96 -2.61
CA ASP A 86 -6.43 -2.87 -2.39
C ASP A 86 -6.28 -4.10 -3.31
N GLY A 87 -7.22 -5.05 -3.25
CA GLY A 87 -7.23 -6.26 -4.11
C GLY A 87 -6.28 -7.36 -3.66
N THR A 88 -5.69 -7.28 -2.49
CA THR A 88 -4.72 -8.24 -1.95
C THR A 88 -5.30 -9.65 -1.80
N THR A 89 -6.56 -9.75 -1.37
CA THR A 89 -7.31 -11.01 -1.28
C THR A 89 -7.59 -11.59 -2.67
N THR A 90 -8.01 -10.77 -3.62
CA THR A 90 -8.25 -11.18 -5.03
C THR A 90 -6.97 -11.72 -5.66
N ALA A 91 -5.85 -11.03 -5.50
CA ALA A 91 -4.54 -11.46 -6.00
C ALA A 91 -4.11 -12.81 -5.40
N THR A 92 -4.34 -13.01 -4.10
CA THR A 92 -4.06 -14.27 -3.40
C THR A 92 -4.88 -15.43 -3.97
N ILE A 93 -6.17 -15.22 -4.22
CA ILE A 93 -7.09 -16.22 -4.78
C ILE A 93 -6.69 -16.57 -6.22
N LEU A 94 -6.40 -15.57 -7.03
CA LEU A 94 -5.95 -15.76 -8.41
C LEU A 94 -4.63 -16.54 -8.46
N THR A 95 -3.69 -16.23 -7.56
CA THR A 95 -2.43 -16.98 -7.46
C THR A 95 -2.68 -18.45 -7.14
N GLN A 96 -3.51 -18.74 -6.13
CA GLN A 96 -3.89 -20.12 -5.78
C GLN A 96 -4.54 -20.83 -6.95
N ALA A 97 -5.44 -20.17 -7.67
CA ALA A 97 -6.16 -20.74 -8.80
C ALA A 97 -5.22 -21.08 -9.96
N ILE A 98 -4.36 -20.14 -10.37
CA ILE A 98 -3.40 -20.36 -11.46
C ILE A 98 -2.40 -21.47 -11.10
N VAL A 99 -1.87 -21.47 -9.88
CA VAL A 99 -0.96 -22.53 -9.39
C VAL A 99 -1.68 -23.88 -9.40
N THR A 100 -2.91 -23.95 -8.91
CA THR A 100 -3.67 -25.21 -8.82
C THR A 100 -3.98 -25.78 -10.19
N GLU A 101 -4.48 -24.98 -11.13
CA GLU A 101 -4.78 -25.44 -12.49
C GLU A 101 -3.49 -25.72 -13.28
N GLY A 102 -2.47 -24.87 -13.11
CA GLY A 102 -1.19 -25.05 -13.78
C GLY A 102 -0.47 -26.33 -13.37
N LEU A 103 -0.42 -26.65 -12.07
CA LEU A 103 0.23 -27.87 -11.58
C LEU A 103 -0.42 -29.16 -12.10
N LYS A 104 -1.74 -29.19 -12.30
CA LYS A 104 -2.42 -30.36 -12.92
C LYS A 104 -1.84 -30.64 -14.29
N ASN A 105 -1.60 -29.61 -15.07
CA ASN A 105 -1.08 -29.73 -16.44
C ASN A 105 0.43 -30.05 -16.45
N VAL A 106 1.22 -29.43 -15.57
CA VAL A 106 2.66 -29.77 -15.41
C VAL A 106 2.83 -31.22 -15.02
N THR A 107 2.02 -31.72 -14.09
CA THR A 107 2.02 -33.13 -13.67
C THR A 107 1.62 -34.06 -14.79
N ALA A 108 0.72 -33.61 -15.68
CA ALA A 108 0.32 -34.34 -16.87
C ALA A 108 1.38 -34.31 -18.01
N GLY A 109 2.51 -33.61 -17.83
CA GLY A 109 3.63 -33.58 -18.76
C GLY A 109 3.69 -32.37 -19.69
N ALA A 110 2.84 -31.35 -19.50
CA ALA A 110 2.93 -30.11 -20.26
C ALA A 110 4.23 -29.34 -19.93
N ASN A 111 4.78 -28.66 -20.93
CA ASN A 111 5.99 -27.85 -20.78
C ASN A 111 5.70 -26.60 -19.93
N PRO A 112 6.28 -26.45 -18.73
CA PRO A 112 6.00 -25.32 -17.84
C PRO A 112 6.34 -23.96 -18.45
N MET A 113 7.35 -23.88 -19.31
CA MET A 113 7.76 -22.64 -19.95
C MET A 113 6.75 -22.19 -21.01
N ASP A 114 6.14 -23.11 -21.73
CA ASP A 114 5.10 -22.81 -22.72
C ASP A 114 3.77 -22.52 -22.02
N LEU A 115 3.43 -23.23 -20.94
CA LEU A 115 2.30 -22.86 -20.07
C LEU A 115 2.42 -21.42 -19.61
N LYS A 116 3.61 -21.01 -19.11
CA LYS A 116 3.86 -19.64 -18.66
C LYS A 116 3.65 -18.63 -19.79
N ARG A 117 4.16 -18.90 -21.01
CA ARG A 117 3.94 -18.01 -22.16
C ARG A 117 2.45 -17.85 -22.48
N GLY A 118 1.68 -18.95 -22.42
CA GLY A 118 0.24 -18.93 -22.59
C GLY A 118 -0.47 -18.11 -21.51
N ILE A 119 -0.07 -18.27 -20.26
CA ILE A 119 -0.57 -17.46 -19.13
C ILE A 119 -0.28 -15.98 -19.38
N ASP A 120 0.96 -15.61 -19.73
CA ASP A 120 1.36 -14.22 -19.98
C ASP A 120 0.53 -13.59 -21.12
N LYS A 121 0.29 -14.33 -22.22
CA LYS A 121 -0.58 -13.90 -23.34
C LYS A 121 -2.03 -13.67 -22.89
N ALA A 122 -2.60 -14.58 -22.13
CA ALA A 122 -3.97 -14.47 -21.62
C ALA A 122 -4.13 -13.29 -20.67
N VAL A 123 -3.20 -13.10 -19.75
CA VAL A 123 -3.20 -11.96 -18.81
C VAL A 123 -3.16 -10.64 -19.56
N ALA A 124 -2.31 -10.52 -20.58
CA ALA A 124 -2.25 -9.31 -21.41
C ALA A 124 -3.60 -9.01 -22.09
N ALA A 125 -4.30 -10.02 -22.58
CA ALA A 125 -5.63 -9.87 -23.19
C ALA A 125 -6.69 -9.45 -22.17
N VAL A 126 -6.71 -10.05 -20.97
CA VAL A 126 -7.65 -9.68 -19.90
C VAL A 126 -7.37 -8.25 -19.39
N VAL A 127 -6.11 -7.88 -19.24
CA VAL A 127 -5.70 -6.52 -18.84
C VAL A 127 -6.14 -5.49 -19.88
N ALA A 128 -5.98 -5.77 -21.17
CA ALA A 128 -6.48 -4.91 -22.24
C ALA A 128 -8.01 -4.76 -22.16
N PHE A 129 -8.72 -5.88 -21.96
CA PHE A 129 -10.18 -5.85 -21.77
C PHE A 129 -10.60 -4.97 -20.58
N ILE A 130 -9.96 -5.11 -19.43
CA ILE A 130 -10.25 -4.30 -18.23
C ILE A 130 -10.07 -2.81 -18.53
N LYS A 131 -8.96 -2.43 -19.18
CA LYS A 131 -8.67 -1.04 -19.55
C LYS A 131 -9.67 -0.46 -20.54
N ASP A 132 -10.06 -1.23 -21.54
CA ASP A 132 -11.00 -0.80 -22.58
C ASP A 132 -12.44 -0.62 -22.04
N HIS A 133 -12.78 -1.33 -20.96
CA HIS A 133 -14.11 -1.26 -20.32
C HIS A 133 -14.12 -0.39 -19.05
N ALA A 134 -12.98 0.22 -18.70
CA ALA A 134 -12.91 1.13 -17.56
C ALA A 134 -13.62 2.45 -17.87
N GLU A 135 -14.51 2.85 -16.97
CA GLU A 135 -15.21 4.13 -17.03
C GLU A 135 -14.50 5.13 -16.12
N GLN A 136 -14.09 6.27 -16.66
CA GLN A 136 -13.42 7.31 -15.88
C GLN A 136 -14.36 7.89 -14.82
N VAL A 137 -13.81 8.15 -13.65
CA VAL A 137 -14.58 8.69 -12.51
C VAL A 137 -14.72 10.19 -12.62
N ASP A 138 -13.70 10.87 -13.20
CA ASP A 138 -13.62 12.33 -13.32
C ASP A 138 -13.97 13.06 -12.01
N ASP A 139 -14.86 14.06 -12.06
CA ASP A 139 -15.35 14.81 -10.89
C ASP A 139 -16.68 14.26 -10.36
N ASN A 140 -17.00 12.98 -10.64
CA ASN A 140 -18.21 12.35 -10.16
C ASN A 140 -18.04 11.77 -8.76
N TYR A 141 -18.33 12.57 -7.75
CA TYR A 141 -18.20 12.18 -6.34
C TYR A 141 -19.17 11.07 -5.91
N ASP A 142 -20.26 10.84 -6.65
CA ASP A 142 -21.18 9.74 -6.35
C ASP A 142 -20.52 8.38 -6.71
N LYS A 143 -19.75 8.33 -7.81
CA LYS A 143 -18.93 7.14 -8.13
C LYS A 143 -17.82 6.91 -7.11
N ILE A 144 -17.20 7.99 -6.65
CA ILE A 144 -16.19 7.94 -5.56
C ILE A 144 -16.81 7.34 -4.30
N GLU A 145 -18.01 7.80 -3.91
CA GLU A 145 -18.75 7.25 -2.77
C GLU A 145 -19.06 5.76 -2.95
N GLN A 146 -19.45 5.33 -4.15
CA GLN A 146 -19.73 3.93 -4.47
C GLN A 146 -18.48 3.06 -4.30
N VAL A 147 -17.35 3.45 -4.90
CA VAL A 147 -16.07 2.73 -4.76
C VAL A 147 -15.68 2.62 -3.29
N ALA A 148 -15.66 3.75 -2.59
CA ALA A 148 -15.29 3.80 -1.18
C ALA A 148 -16.22 2.94 -0.31
N THR A 149 -17.52 2.94 -0.60
CA THR A 149 -18.50 2.10 0.10
C THR A 149 -18.21 0.62 -0.11
N VAL A 150 -17.96 0.18 -1.35
CA VAL A 150 -17.69 -1.23 -1.67
C VAL A 150 -16.40 -1.69 -1.00
N SER A 151 -15.32 -0.93 -1.13
CA SER A 151 -14.02 -1.26 -0.52
C SER A 151 -14.08 -1.24 1.02
N ALA A 152 -14.89 -0.33 1.62
CA ALA A 152 -15.16 -0.32 3.05
C ALA A 152 -16.13 -1.46 3.52
N ASN A 153 -16.22 -2.58 2.81
CA ASN A 153 -17.14 -3.68 3.12
C ASN A 153 -18.63 -3.27 3.15
N ASN A 154 -19.06 -2.44 2.22
CA ASN A 154 -20.41 -1.86 2.12
C ASN A 154 -20.81 -0.95 3.30
N ASP A 155 -19.85 -0.26 3.90
CA ASP A 155 -20.08 0.77 4.89
C ASP A 155 -20.31 2.12 4.18
N ALA A 156 -21.60 2.48 4.00
CA ALA A 156 -21.98 3.71 3.31
C ALA A 156 -21.59 4.99 4.10
N GLU A 157 -21.41 4.90 5.42
CA GLU A 157 -20.94 6.03 6.23
C GLU A 157 -19.49 6.37 5.89
N ILE A 158 -18.62 5.37 5.81
CA ILE A 158 -17.23 5.53 5.39
C ILE A 158 -17.17 6.03 3.95
N GLY A 159 -17.96 5.44 3.03
CA GLY A 159 -18.02 5.87 1.64
C GLY A 159 -18.35 7.36 1.49
N LYS A 160 -19.39 7.82 2.16
CA LYS A 160 -19.79 9.22 2.16
C LYS A 160 -18.73 10.14 2.77
N LEU A 161 -18.14 9.74 3.90
CA LEU A 161 -17.10 10.53 4.55
C LEU A 161 -15.88 10.74 3.63
N LEU A 162 -15.46 9.69 2.91
CA LEU A 162 -14.33 9.80 1.96
C LEU A 162 -14.69 10.69 0.75
N ALA A 163 -15.88 10.53 0.18
CA ALA A 163 -16.33 11.41 -0.90
C ALA A 163 -16.41 12.88 -0.45
N ASP A 164 -16.91 13.13 0.75
CA ASP A 164 -16.96 14.48 1.34
C ASP A 164 -15.56 15.03 1.64
N ALA A 165 -14.61 14.18 2.07
CA ALA A 165 -13.21 14.57 2.25
C ALA A 165 -12.59 14.99 0.92
N MET A 166 -12.73 14.18 -0.14
CA MET A 166 -12.22 14.49 -1.48
C MET A 166 -12.87 15.75 -2.07
N ARG A 167 -14.16 15.98 -1.83
CA ARG A 167 -14.84 17.19 -2.26
C ARG A 167 -14.26 18.46 -1.62
N LYS A 168 -13.77 18.36 -0.36
CA LYS A 168 -13.17 19.49 0.37
C LYS A 168 -11.77 19.83 -0.08
N VAL A 169 -10.93 18.81 -0.40
CA VAL A 169 -9.52 19.02 -0.76
C VAL A 169 -9.24 18.81 -2.25
N SER A 170 -10.29 18.57 -3.07
CA SER A 170 -10.21 18.13 -4.47
C SER A 170 -9.61 16.71 -4.65
N LYS A 171 -9.69 16.18 -5.88
CA LYS A 171 -9.22 14.82 -6.20
C LYS A 171 -7.72 14.62 -6.03
N ASP A 172 -6.93 15.69 -6.20
CA ASP A 172 -5.48 15.69 -6.02
C ASP A 172 -5.07 16.05 -4.58
N GLY A 173 -6.06 16.28 -3.70
CA GLY A 173 -5.85 16.67 -2.32
C GLY A 173 -5.37 15.52 -1.45
N VAL A 174 -4.69 15.88 -0.37
CA VAL A 174 -4.16 14.91 0.58
C VAL A 174 -5.23 14.56 1.62
N ILE A 175 -5.46 13.27 1.81
CA ILE A 175 -6.30 12.74 2.88
C ILE A 175 -5.42 11.85 3.76
N THR A 176 -5.44 12.10 5.07
CA THR A 176 -4.78 11.28 6.09
C THR A 176 -5.82 10.72 7.06
N ILE A 177 -5.49 9.61 7.70
CA ILE A 177 -6.38 8.91 8.63
C ILE A 177 -5.75 8.92 10.00
N GLU A 178 -6.46 9.49 10.97
CA GLU A 178 -6.03 9.63 12.34
C GLU A 178 -7.03 8.97 13.30
N GLU A 179 -6.54 8.62 14.48
CA GLU A 179 -7.41 8.15 15.55
C GLU A 179 -8.16 9.32 16.20
N SER A 180 -9.49 9.17 16.31
CA SER A 180 -10.31 10.15 17.02
C SER A 180 -10.17 9.98 18.53
N LYS A 181 -10.15 11.08 19.25
CA LYS A 181 -10.27 11.07 20.72
C LYS A 181 -11.72 10.84 21.19
N SER A 182 -12.67 10.85 20.26
CA SER A 182 -14.09 10.59 20.49
C SER A 182 -14.51 9.26 19.84
N ARG A 183 -15.73 8.83 20.13
CA ARG A 183 -16.31 7.62 19.50
C ARG A 183 -16.77 7.88 18.06
N ASP A 184 -16.93 9.14 17.71
CA ASP A 184 -17.47 9.54 16.42
C ASP A 184 -16.35 9.68 15.38
N THR A 185 -16.64 9.22 14.16
CA THR A 185 -15.80 9.43 12.99
C THR A 185 -16.17 10.76 12.34
N ASN A 186 -15.19 11.62 12.10
CA ASN A 186 -15.44 12.93 11.51
C ASN A 186 -14.28 13.38 10.59
N ILE A 187 -14.51 14.45 9.81
CA ILE A 187 -13.53 15.01 8.90
C ILE A 187 -13.19 16.43 9.32
N GLY A 188 -11.89 16.68 9.54
CA GLY A 188 -11.30 18.00 9.64
C GLY A 188 -10.51 18.35 8.38
N VAL A 189 -10.44 19.64 8.03
CA VAL A 189 -9.45 20.14 7.08
C VAL A 189 -8.49 21.02 7.84
N VAL A 190 -7.21 20.75 7.71
CA VAL A 190 -6.13 21.46 8.42
C VAL A 190 -5.12 22.01 7.42
N GLU A 191 -4.36 22.99 7.87
CA GLU A 191 -3.21 23.50 7.11
C GLU A 191 -2.18 22.38 6.94
N GLY A 192 -1.71 22.13 5.73
CA GLY A 192 -0.76 21.04 5.47
C GLY A 192 -0.41 20.91 4.00
N MET A 193 0.58 20.09 3.72
CA MET A 193 0.96 19.76 2.35
C MET A 193 1.63 18.39 2.24
N GLN A 194 1.61 17.82 1.04
CA GLN A 194 2.39 16.65 0.68
C GLN A 194 3.33 16.98 -0.48
N PHE A 195 4.51 16.36 -0.46
CA PHE A 195 5.44 16.40 -1.58
C PHE A 195 6.10 15.04 -1.82
N ASP A 196 6.50 14.82 -3.06
CA ASP A 196 7.02 13.58 -3.62
C ASP A 196 8.50 13.34 -3.29
N ARG A 197 8.81 13.23 -2.00
CA ARG A 197 10.12 12.82 -1.48
C ARG A 197 9.92 11.99 -0.23
N GLY A 198 10.46 10.78 -0.23
CA GLY A 198 10.43 9.89 0.91
C GLY A 198 11.73 9.92 1.73
N TYR A 199 11.81 9.03 2.71
CA TYR A 199 12.97 8.93 3.60
C TYR A 199 14.22 8.48 2.84
N LEU A 200 15.38 9.04 3.20
CA LEU A 200 16.68 8.68 2.61
C LEU A 200 17.18 7.28 3.03
N SER A 201 16.62 6.71 4.06
CA SER A 201 16.98 5.38 4.56
C SER A 201 15.78 4.72 5.23
N GLY A 202 15.52 3.45 4.90
CA GLY A 202 14.49 2.63 5.55
C GLY A 202 14.72 2.45 7.06
N TYR A 203 15.92 2.69 7.55
CA TYR A 203 16.20 2.67 8.99
C TYR A 203 15.56 3.82 9.76
N PHE A 204 14.98 4.82 9.10
CA PHE A 204 14.20 5.88 9.74
C PHE A 204 12.75 5.48 10.05
N MET A 205 12.25 4.38 9.51
CA MET A 205 10.89 3.91 9.76
C MET A 205 10.60 3.74 11.26
N THR A 206 9.43 4.19 11.69
CA THR A 206 8.88 3.97 13.04
C THR A 206 7.87 2.84 13.04
N ASP A 207 7.19 2.64 11.90
CA ASP A 207 6.25 1.57 11.63
C ASP A 207 6.78 0.74 10.45
N ALA A 208 7.25 -0.47 10.74
CA ALA A 208 7.82 -1.37 9.74
C ALA A 208 6.73 -2.05 8.89
N ASP A 209 5.52 -2.23 9.44
CA ASP A 209 4.41 -2.89 8.75
C ASP A 209 3.84 -2.00 7.65
N LYS A 210 3.75 -0.70 7.92
CA LYS A 210 3.32 0.34 6.95
C LYS A 210 4.49 0.95 6.16
N MET A 211 5.73 0.59 6.48
CA MET A 211 6.95 1.20 5.91
C MET A 211 6.97 2.74 6.03
N GLU A 212 6.53 3.26 7.16
CA GLU A 212 6.39 4.70 7.42
C GLU A 212 7.26 5.18 8.58
N CYS A 213 7.69 6.43 8.48
CA CYS A 213 8.25 7.19 9.61
C CYS A 213 7.21 8.22 10.07
N VAL A 214 6.58 7.97 11.21
CA VAL A 214 5.59 8.86 11.82
C VAL A 214 6.25 9.65 12.92
N MET A 215 6.07 10.96 12.91
CA MET A 215 6.65 11.91 13.88
C MET A 215 5.56 12.83 14.40
N ASP A 216 5.28 12.77 15.69
CA ASP A 216 4.33 13.66 16.37
C ASP A 216 5.06 14.89 16.89
N ASN A 217 4.51 16.07 16.62
CA ASN A 217 5.05 17.37 17.02
C ASN A 217 6.55 17.54 16.70
N PRO A 218 7.00 17.25 15.45
CA PRO A 218 8.41 17.33 15.11
C PRO A 218 8.90 18.77 14.98
N TYR A 219 10.21 18.95 15.17
CA TYR A 219 10.95 20.06 14.58
C TYR A 219 11.21 19.78 13.10
N ILE A 220 11.22 20.82 12.27
CA ILE A 220 11.44 20.73 10.83
C ILE A 220 12.58 21.65 10.44
N LEU A 221 13.72 21.08 10.08
CA LEU A 221 14.87 21.80 9.55
C LEU A 221 14.77 21.91 8.02
N LEU A 222 14.87 23.12 7.51
CA LEU A 222 14.86 23.42 6.06
C LEU A 222 16.23 23.96 5.66
N TYR A 223 16.93 23.22 4.80
CA TYR A 223 18.28 23.59 4.34
C TYR A 223 18.39 23.50 2.82
N ASP A 224 18.86 24.55 2.17
CA ASP A 224 18.89 24.66 0.70
C ASP A 224 20.08 23.95 0.04
N LYS A 225 21.03 23.46 0.86
CA LYS A 225 22.22 22.76 0.40
C LYS A 225 22.28 21.32 0.91
N LYS A 226 23.35 20.65 0.49
CA LYS A 226 23.68 19.30 0.92
C LYS A 226 24.32 19.30 2.31
N ILE A 227 23.90 18.37 3.18
CA ILE A 227 24.52 18.14 4.47
C ILE A 227 25.60 17.07 4.31
N SER A 228 26.87 17.48 4.29
CA SER A 228 28.00 16.58 4.14
C SER A 228 28.82 16.46 5.44
N ASN A 229 28.88 17.54 6.20
CA ASN A 229 29.70 17.64 7.41
C ASN A 229 28.81 17.65 8.65
N LEU A 230 28.92 16.59 9.45
CA LEU A 230 28.14 16.47 10.67
C LEU A 230 28.46 17.55 11.71
N LYS A 231 29.70 18.08 11.69
CA LYS A 231 30.11 19.14 12.64
C LYS A 231 29.30 20.41 12.47
N GLU A 232 28.95 20.76 11.23
CA GLU A 232 28.12 21.93 10.92
C GLU A 232 26.67 21.74 11.38
N PHE A 233 26.22 20.48 11.50
CA PHE A 233 24.87 20.11 11.90
C PHE A 233 24.72 19.86 13.41
N LEU A 234 25.82 19.62 14.16
CA LEU A 234 25.79 19.37 15.61
C LEU A 234 25.09 20.46 16.43
N PRO A 235 25.26 21.78 16.13
CA PRO A 235 24.61 22.84 16.92
C PRO A 235 23.08 22.75 16.93
N ILE A 236 22.45 22.16 15.92
CA ILE A 236 21.00 21.91 15.85
C ILE A 236 20.66 20.53 16.39
N LEU A 237 21.47 19.53 16.04
CA LEU A 237 21.18 18.13 16.35
C LEU A 237 21.17 17.87 17.86
N GLN A 238 22.10 18.47 18.59
CA GLN A 238 22.22 18.26 20.02
C GLN A 238 21.03 18.86 20.80
N PRO A 239 20.64 20.14 20.63
CA PRO A 239 19.48 20.70 21.32
C PRO A 239 18.16 19.99 20.90
N ALA A 240 18.02 19.56 19.63
CA ALA A 240 16.86 18.79 19.22
C ALA A 240 16.78 17.44 19.94
N ALA A 241 17.91 16.73 20.08
CA ALA A 241 17.97 15.47 20.82
C ALA A 241 17.67 15.68 22.32
N GLU A 242 18.20 16.71 22.94
CA GLU A 242 17.97 17.06 24.37
C GLU A 242 16.50 17.42 24.64
N SER A 243 15.79 18.00 23.66
CA SER A 243 14.35 18.30 23.75
C SER A 243 13.47 17.05 23.78
N GLY A 244 13.97 15.91 23.28
CA GLY A 244 13.22 14.67 23.10
C GLY A 244 12.19 14.70 21.97
N ARG A 245 12.01 15.83 21.27
CA ARG A 245 11.11 15.97 20.11
C ARG A 245 11.77 15.35 18.86
N PRO A 246 10.97 14.75 17.96
CA PRO A 246 11.48 14.29 16.68
C PRO A 246 12.00 15.45 15.82
N LEU A 247 12.97 15.18 14.96
CA LEU A 247 13.53 16.13 14.00
C LEU A 247 13.35 15.58 12.57
N LEU A 248 12.61 16.31 11.74
CA LEU A 248 12.60 16.11 10.29
C LEU A 248 13.65 17.02 9.65
N VAL A 249 14.52 16.46 8.84
CA VAL A 249 15.52 17.19 8.05
C VAL A 249 15.11 17.18 6.59
N ILE A 250 14.84 18.36 6.04
CA ILE A 250 14.57 18.56 4.62
C ILE A 250 15.75 19.35 4.03
N ALA A 251 16.61 18.67 3.28
CA ALA A 251 17.80 19.24 2.70
C ALA A 251 17.92 18.88 1.21
N GLU A 252 18.77 19.58 0.46
CA GLU A 252 19.06 19.18 -0.92
C GLU A 252 19.45 17.71 -1.03
N ASP A 253 20.36 17.28 -0.17
CA ASP A 253 20.76 15.89 0.03
C ASP A 253 21.43 15.73 1.42
N VAL A 254 21.60 14.49 1.86
CA VAL A 254 22.42 14.16 3.03
C VAL A 254 23.45 13.12 2.60
N ASP A 255 24.73 13.45 2.70
CA ASP A 255 25.83 12.59 2.29
C ASP A 255 25.92 11.31 3.12
N SER A 256 26.51 10.28 2.50
CA SER A 256 26.61 8.93 3.07
C SER A 256 27.19 8.90 4.49
N GLU A 257 28.18 9.74 4.82
CA GLU A 257 28.80 9.81 6.14
C GLU A 257 27.86 10.43 7.17
N ALA A 258 27.24 11.58 6.83
CA ALA A 258 26.24 12.23 7.66
C ALA A 258 25.02 11.33 7.86
N LEU A 259 24.51 10.74 6.75
CA LEU A 259 23.37 9.83 6.80
C LEU A 259 23.63 8.60 7.66
N THR A 260 24.82 7.97 7.53
CA THR A 260 25.20 6.81 8.34
C THR A 260 25.21 7.16 9.82
N THR A 261 25.72 8.32 10.18
CA THR A 261 25.76 8.77 11.58
C THR A 261 24.36 9.02 12.13
N LEU A 262 23.46 9.63 11.34
CA LEU A 262 22.06 9.83 11.74
C LEU A 262 21.35 8.48 11.97
N VAL A 263 21.54 7.53 11.05
CA VAL A 263 20.97 6.17 11.15
C VAL A 263 21.48 5.44 12.39
N VAL A 264 22.81 5.46 12.64
CA VAL A 264 23.39 4.80 13.82
C VAL A 264 22.85 5.38 15.13
N ASN A 265 22.77 6.71 15.24
CA ASN A 265 22.22 7.35 16.43
C ASN A 265 20.71 7.09 16.63
N ARG A 266 19.96 7.00 15.53
CA ARG A 266 18.56 6.58 15.53
C ARG A 266 18.41 5.16 16.08
N LEU A 267 19.18 4.20 15.54
CA LEU A 267 19.14 2.79 15.96
C LEU A 267 19.56 2.59 17.41
N ARG A 268 20.47 3.41 17.92
CA ARG A 268 20.85 3.40 19.34
C ARG A 268 19.81 4.04 20.27
N GLY A 269 18.71 4.57 19.71
CA GLY A 269 17.64 5.19 20.48
C GLY A 269 17.96 6.60 21.03
N GLY A 270 19.13 7.17 20.68
CA GLY A 270 19.54 8.49 21.13
C GLY A 270 18.92 9.66 20.37
N LEU A 271 18.34 9.41 19.20
CA LEU A 271 17.82 10.45 18.31
C LEU A 271 16.57 10.00 17.58
N LYS A 272 15.52 10.77 17.68
CA LYS A 272 14.29 10.59 16.87
C LYS A 272 14.41 11.48 15.64
N ILE A 273 14.85 10.94 14.51
CA ILE A 273 15.13 11.71 13.30
C ILE A 273 14.67 10.99 12.04
N CYS A 274 14.25 11.78 11.05
CA CYS A 274 14.09 11.36 9.68
C CYS A 274 14.72 12.41 8.74
N ALA A 275 15.34 11.98 7.67
CA ALA A 275 15.91 12.84 6.66
C ALA A 275 15.30 12.55 5.29
N VAL A 276 14.90 13.60 4.57
CA VAL A 276 14.30 13.56 3.24
C VAL A 276 14.98 14.57 2.32
N LYS A 277 14.94 14.34 1.01
CA LYS A 277 15.38 15.34 0.03
C LYS A 277 14.34 16.44 -0.12
N ALA A 278 14.81 17.66 -0.29
CA ALA A 278 13.95 18.78 -0.64
C ALA A 278 13.26 18.55 -1.99
N PRO A 279 11.97 18.89 -2.13
CA PRO A 279 11.25 18.72 -3.39
C PRO A 279 11.72 19.71 -4.46
N GLY A 280 11.67 19.28 -5.72
CA GLY A 280 12.09 20.11 -6.86
C GLY A 280 13.60 20.20 -7.07
N PHE A 281 14.00 21.02 -8.04
CA PHE A 281 15.40 21.27 -8.42
C PHE A 281 15.62 22.77 -8.68
N GLY A 282 16.84 23.26 -8.43
CA GLY A 282 17.22 24.65 -8.71
C GLY A 282 16.30 25.65 -7.98
N ASP A 283 15.85 26.69 -8.68
CA ASP A 283 15.01 27.74 -8.10
C ASP A 283 13.64 27.24 -7.62
N ARG A 284 13.10 26.19 -8.25
CA ARG A 284 11.87 25.55 -7.77
C ARG A 284 12.04 24.91 -6.39
N ARG A 285 13.18 24.26 -6.14
CA ARG A 285 13.49 23.69 -4.82
C ARG A 285 13.48 24.78 -3.77
N LYS A 286 14.13 25.92 -4.05
CA LYS A 286 14.15 27.07 -3.14
C LYS A 286 12.74 27.58 -2.87
N ALA A 287 11.93 27.74 -3.92
CA ALA A 287 10.55 28.21 -3.79
C ALA A 287 9.68 27.24 -2.97
N MET A 288 9.84 25.91 -3.15
CA MET A 288 9.11 24.91 -2.37
C MET A 288 9.59 24.84 -0.91
N LEU A 289 10.88 25.01 -0.65
CA LEU A 289 11.40 25.13 0.72
C LEU A 289 10.79 26.35 1.43
N GLU A 290 10.64 27.50 0.74
CA GLU A 290 9.95 28.67 1.28
C GLU A 290 8.48 28.40 1.55
N ASP A 291 7.78 27.68 0.68
CA ASP A 291 6.38 27.31 0.89
C ASP A 291 6.23 26.43 2.15
N ILE A 292 7.15 25.47 2.36
CA ILE A 292 7.21 24.65 3.57
C ILE A 292 7.56 25.49 4.80
N ALA A 293 8.49 26.46 4.67
CA ALA A 293 8.86 27.35 5.77
C ALA A 293 7.66 28.18 6.25
N VAL A 294 6.92 28.77 5.32
CA VAL A 294 5.71 29.55 5.63
C VAL A 294 4.64 28.67 6.28
N LEU A 295 4.45 27.43 5.76
CA LEU A 295 3.48 26.48 6.30
C LEU A 295 3.82 26.06 7.74
N THR A 296 5.10 25.86 8.05
CA THR A 296 5.55 25.28 9.32
C THR A 296 6.04 26.33 10.34
N GLY A 297 6.08 27.61 9.92
CA GLY A 297 6.59 28.71 10.75
C GLY A 297 8.10 28.69 10.94
N GLY A 298 8.84 27.97 10.08
CA GLY A 298 10.30 27.89 10.12
C GLY A 298 10.97 28.88 9.16
N VAL A 299 12.29 28.79 9.09
CA VAL A 299 13.14 29.60 8.21
C VAL A 299 13.98 28.68 7.34
N VAL A 300 14.06 28.94 6.04
CA VAL A 300 15.00 28.26 5.16
C VAL A 300 16.41 28.75 5.45
N ILE A 301 17.26 27.84 5.93
CA ILE A 301 18.67 28.11 6.17
C ILE A 301 19.38 28.09 4.81
N SER A 302 19.85 29.25 4.37
CA SER A 302 20.48 29.48 3.08
C SER A 302 21.62 30.50 3.22
N GLU A 303 22.76 30.20 2.60
CA GLU A 303 23.87 31.16 2.56
C GLU A 303 23.52 32.41 1.74
N GLU A 304 22.60 32.31 0.77
CA GLU A 304 22.11 33.47 0.02
C GLU A 304 21.36 34.46 0.93
N LYS A 305 20.76 33.95 2.02
CA LYS A 305 20.14 34.77 3.08
C LYS A 305 21.11 35.14 4.21
N GLY A 306 22.38 34.77 4.09
CA GLY A 306 23.39 34.99 5.11
C GLY A 306 23.29 34.02 6.30
N LEU A 307 22.49 32.97 6.21
CA LEU A 307 22.29 31.97 7.25
C LEU A 307 23.16 30.74 6.99
N LYS A 308 23.91 30.31 8.00
CA LYS A 308 24.74 29.10 7.96
C LYS A 308 24.18 28.04 8.88
N LEU A 309 24.34 26.77 8.51
CA LEU A 309 23.85 25.63 9.31
C LEU A 309 24.45 25.60 10.72
N GLU A 310 25.71 26.00 10.86
CA GLU A 310 26.42 26.10 12.15
C GLU A 310 25.81 27.13 13.11
N GLN A 311 25.08 28.12 12.60
CA GLN A 311 24.47 29.21 13.36
C GLN A 311 22.97 29.00 13.57
N ALA A 312 22.43 27.89 13.07
CA ALA A 312 21.02 27.60 13.19
C ALA A 312 20.64 27.29 14.65
N THR A 313 19.49 27.79 15.06
CA THR A 313 18.91 27.61 16.42
C THR A 313 17.55 26.93 16.33
N LEU A 314 17.05 26.39 17.43
CA LEU A 314 15.74 25.74 17.47
C LEU A 314 14.59 26.68 17.04
N ASP A 315 14.73 27.97 17.29
CA ASP A 315 13.72 28.98 16.94
C ASP A 315 13.59 29.21 15.42
N MET A 316 14.59 28.79 14.65
CA MET A 316 14.56 28.85 13.19
C MET A 316 13.88 27.62 12.58
N LEU A 317 13.65 26.57 13.38
CA LEU A 317 13.01 25.36 12.92
C LEU A 317 11.51 25.54 12.81
N GLY A 318 10.94 25.00 11.71
CA GLY A 318 9.50 24.84 11.61
C GLY A 318 8.97 23.76 12.54
N SER A 319 7.66 23.68 12.65
CA SER A 319 6.97 22.61 13.39
C SER A 319 5.59 22.32 12.80
N ALA A 320 5.04 21.15 13.11
CA ALA A 320 3.72 20.70 12.72
C ALA A 320 3.16 19.77 13.78
N ASP A 321 1.86 19.49 13.79
CA ASP A 321 1.29 18.50 14.70
C ASP A 321 1.82 17.11 14.38
N LYS A 322 1.89 16.77 13.07
CA LYS A 322 2.35 15.46 12.63
C LYS A 322 3.06 15.53 11.29
N VAL A 323 4.06 14.68 11.12
CA VAL A 323 4.68 14.41 9.82
C VAL A 323 4.73 12.90 9.60
N THR A 324 4.28 12.47 8.42
CA THR A 324 4.37 11.08 7.97
C THR A 324 5.26 11.03 6.73
N VAL A 325 6.31 10.20 6.78
CA VAL A 325 7.23 10.00 5.65
C VAL A 325 7.17 8.55 5.23
N THR A 326 6.76 8.32 3.98
CA THR A 326 6.80 7.02 3.33
C THR A 326 8.08 6.87 2.50
N LYS A 327 8.18 5.81 1.72
CA LYS A 327 9.28 5.61 0.77
C LYS A 327 9.33 6.71 -0.30
N ASP A 328 8.18 7.22 -0.72
CA ASP A 328 8.06 8.11 -1.87
C ASP A 328 7.55 9.52 -1.53
N ASN A 329 6.85 9.69 -0.41
CA ASN A 329 6.17 10.92 -0.05
C ASN A 329 6.47 11.38 1.37
N THR A 330 6.38 12.70 1.59
CA THR A 330 6.37 13.34 2.91
C THR A 330 5.10 14.18 3.03
N THR A 331 4.31 13.90 4.07
CA THR A 331 3.07 14.61 4.39
C THR A 331 3.23 15.37 5.69
N ILE A 332 3.00 16.69 5.66
CA ILE A 332 3.00 17.59 6.81
C ILE A 332 1.54 17.91 7.13
N VAL A 333 1.11 17.61 8.34
CA VAL A 333 -0.27 17.82 8.81
C VAL A 333 -0.28 18.88 9.89
N ASN A 334 -1.12 19.89 9.72
CA ASN A 334 -1.30 21.02 10.62
C ASN A 334 0.03 21.71 10.95
N GLY A 335 0.64 22.31 9.92
CA GLY A 335 1.84 23.15 10.08
C GLY A 335 1.55 24.36 10.98
N HIS A 336 2.49 24.72 11.85
CA HIS A 336 2.32 25.80 12.84
C HIS A 336 2.69 27.20 12.31
N GLY A 337 2.69 27.38 10.97
CA GLY A 337 2.86 28.70 10.35
C GLY A 337 1.67 29.63 10.62
N GLU A 338 1.91 30.92 10.61
CA GLU A 338 0.84 31.90 10.76
C GLU A 338 -0.05 31.91 9.53
N LYS A 339 -1.37 31.81 9.71
CA LYS A 339 -2.36 31.79 8.62
C LYS A 339 -2.27 33.00 7.70
N ALA A 340 -1.96 34.16 8.24
CA ALA A 340 -1.79 35.38 7.45
C ALA A 340 -0.63 35.23 6.45
N ASN A 341 0.51 34.70 6.89
CA ASN A 341 1.68 34.49 6.04
C ASN A 341 1.41 33.43 4.96
N ILE A 342 0.64 32.38 5.29
CA ILE A 342 0.21 31.37 4.31
C ILE A 342 -0.69 31.99 3.24
N GLN A 343 -1.66 32.83 3.64
CA GLN A 343 -2.55 33.52 2.70
C GLN A 343 -1.80 34.51 1.79
N ASP A 344 -0.85 35.25 2.35
CA ASP A 344 -0.01 36.16 1.58
C ASP A 344 0.87 35.38 0.56
N ARG A 345 1.39 34.23 0.95
CA ARG A 345 2.15 33.36 0.06
C ARG A 345 1.28 32.80 -1.08
N VAL A 346 0.06 32.36 -0.76
CA VAL A 346 -0.94 31.92 -1.75
C VAL A 346 -1.28 33.06 -2.73
N ALA A 347 -1.47 34.28 -2.24
CA ALA A 347 -1.73 35.45 -3.09
C ALA A 347 -0.54 35.76 -3.99
N GLN A 348 0.70 35.65 -3.48
CA GLN A 348 1.92 35.83 -4.27
C GLN A 348 1.98 34.81 -5.43
N ILE A 349 1.76 33.51 -5.15
CA ILE A 349 1.80 32.46 -6.17
C ILE A 349 0.70 32.70 -7.24
N LYS A 350 -0.51 33.14 -6.84
CA LYS A 350 -1.57 33.51 -7.79
C LYS A 350 -1.16 34.64 -8.72
N ASN A 351 -0.52 35.67 -8.18
CA ASN A 351 0.02 36.77 -8.99
C ASN A 351 1.13 36.30 -9.95
N GLU A 352 1.99 35.39 -9.53
CA GLU A 352 3.00 34.78 -10.39
C GLU A 352 2.37 34.00 -11.56
N ILE A 353 1.27 33.25 -11.31
CA ILE A 353 0.50 32.51 -12.33
C ILE A 353 -0.10 33.46 -13.37
N GLU A 354 -0.63 34.61 -12.94
CA GLU A 354 -1.24 35.61 -13.85
C GLU A 354 -0.19 36.29 -14.73
N ASN A 355 1.01 36.53 -14.20
CA ASN A 355 2.06 37.28 -14.88
C ASN A 355 2.99 36.41 -15.74
N THR A 356 2.99 35.07 -15.54
CA THR A 356 3.87 34.19 -16.30
C THR A 356 3.35 33.95 -17.73
N LYS A 357 4.27 34.00 -18.72
CA LYS A 357 3.96 33.75 -20.14
C LYS A 357 4.25 32.30 -20.56
N SER A 358 4.96 31.56 -19.73
CA SER A 358 5.34 30.18 -20.00
C SER A 358 4.21 29.23 -19.52
N SER A 359 3.65 28.45 -20.43
CA SER A 359 2.63 27.45 -20.09
C SER A 359 3.13 26.42 -19.09
N TYR A 360 4.38 26.01 -19.24
CA TYR A 360 5.06 25.07 -18.34
C TYR A 360 5.26 25.65 -16.92
N ASP A 361 5.72 26.91 -16.81
CA ASP A 361 5.89 27.55 -15.51
C ASP A 361 4.53 27.80 -14.84
N LYS A 362 3.52 28.13 -15.64
CA LYS A 362 2.14 28.29 -15.16
C LYS A 362 1.61 27.00 -14.55
N GLU A 363 1.78 25.87 -15.22
CA GLU A 363 1.41 24.55 -14.71
C GLU A 363 2.12 24.24 -13.38
N LYS A 364 3.42 24.48 -13.30
CA LYS A 364 4.20 24.22 -12.07
C LYS A 364 3.86 25.16 -10.91
N LEU A 365 3.49 26.39 -11.20
CA LEU A 365 2.96 27.33 -10.20
C LEU A 365 1.57 26.90 -9.71
N GLN A 366 0.72 26.36 -10.61
CA GLN A 366 -0.58 25.82 -10.24
C GLN A 366 -0.45 24.59 -9.34
N GLU A 367 0.49 23.67 -9.63
CA GLU A 367 0.80 22.54 -8.74
C GLU A 367 1.23 23.01 -7.34
N ARG A 368 2.12 24.02 -7.25
CA ARG A 368 2.53 24.60 -5.96
C ARG A 368 1.36 25.21 -5.21
N LEU A 369 0.52 25.97 -5.92
CA LEU A 369 -0.67 26.58 -5.35
C LEU A 369 -1.62 25.52 -4.78
N ALA A 370 -1.88 24.46 -5.53
CA ALA A 370 -2.76 23.37 -5.10
C ALA A 370 -2.21 22.70 -3.83
N LYS A 371 -0.89 22.43 -3.76
CA LYS A 371 -0.26 21.83 -2.59
C LYS A 371 -0.33 22.72 -1.35
N LEU A 372 -0.17 24.04 -1.47
CA LEU A 372 -0.17 24.96 -0.35
C LEU A 372 -1.58 25.38 0.09
N ALA A 373 -2.48 25.63 -0.88
CA ALA A 373 -3.82 26.14 -0.61
C ALA A 373 -4.86 25.03 -0.34
N GLY A 374 -4.60 23.81 -0.80
CA GLY A 374 -5.53 22.67 -0.67
C GLY A 374 -5.66 22.14 0.75
N GLY A 375 -4.66 22.33 1.59
CA GLY A 375 -4.62 21.74 2.93
C GLY A 375 -4.55 20.21 2.92
N VAL A 376 -4.79 19.62 4.08
CA VAL A 376 -4.89 18.17 4.28
C VAL A 376 -6.24 17.87 4.93
N ALA A 377 -7.04 16.99 4.31
CA ALA A 377 -8.21 16.44 4.97
C ALA A 377 -7.76 15.35 5.94
N VAL A 378 -8.12 15.49 7.20
CA VAL A 378 -7.85 14.50 8.23
C VAL A 378 -9.15 13.80 8.58
N LEU A 379 -9.21 12.50 8.31
CA LEU A 379 -10.33 11.65 8.68
C LEU A 379 -10.03 11.04 10.05
N TYR A 380 -10.70 11.55 11.08
CA TYR A 380 -10.58 11.07 12.45
C TYR A 380 -11.51 9.88 12.64
N VAL A 381 -10.95 8.68 12.80
CA VAL A 381 -11.71 7.43 12.98
C VAL A 381 -12.01 7.24 14.47
N GLY A 382 -13.29 7.14 14.82
CA GLY A 382 -13.75 6.89 16.18
C GLY A 382 -14.33 5.48 16.35
N ALA A 383 -14.11 4.86 17.53
CA ALA A 383 -14.65 3.56 17.90
C ALA A 383 -14.78 3.40 19.42
N ASN A 384 -15.46 2.33 19.87
CA ASN A 384 -15.68 2.05 21.28
C ASN A 384 -14.52 1.29 21.96
N SER A 385 -13.67 0.64 21.17
CA SER A 385 -12.52 -0.11 21.66
C SER A 385 -11.33 0.06 20.73
N GLU A 386 -10.11 -0.16 21.22
CA GLU A 386 -8.88 -0.11 20.43
C GLU A 386 -8.89 -1.13 19.27
N VAL A 387 -9.43 -2.33 19.51
CA VAL A 387 -9.54 -3.38 18.47
C VAL A 387 -10.48 -2.94 17.34
N GLU A 388 -11.65 -2.38 17.69
CA GLU A 388 -12.60 -1.84 16.71
C GLU A 388 -12.02 -0.64 15.96
N MET A 389 -11.29 0.24 16.68
CA MET A 389 -10.61 1.39 16.10
C MET A 389 -9.64 0.97 15.01
N LYS A 390 -8.80 -0.01 15.30
CA LYS A 390 -7.80 -0.51 14.36
C LYS A 390 -8.44 -1.15 13.13
N GLU A 391 -9.46 -1.99 13.32
CA GLU A 391 -10.21 -2.60 12.21
C GLU A 391 -10.89 -1.55 11.33
N LYS A 392 -11.53 -0.54 11.95
CA LYS A 392 -12.20 0.53 11.20
C LYS A 392 -11.19 1.40 10.45
N LYS A 393 -10.02 1.65 11.03
CA LYS A 393 -8.94 2.40 10.39
C LYS A 393 -8.40 1.66 9.17
N ASP A 394 -8.14 0.34 9.28
CA ASP A 394 -7.69 -0.49 8.15
C ASP A 394 -8.72 -0.43 7.00
N ARG A 395 -10.02 -0.56 7.28
CA ARG A 395 -11.10 -0.43 6.28
C ARG A 395 -11.15 0.95 5.59
N VAL A 396 -10.90 2.00 6.34
CA VAL A 396 -10.86 3.37 5.79
C VAL A 396 -9.63 3.57 4.91
N ASP A 397 -8.48 3.00 5.31
CA ASP A 397 -7.25 3.01 4.51
C ASP A 397 -7.47 2.29 3.16
N ASP A 398 -8.06 1.08 3.18
CA ASP A 398 -8.39 0.31 1.96
C ASP A 398 -9.33 1.11 1.05
N ALA A 399 -10.39 1.69 1.61
CA ALA A 399 -11.34 2.49 0.85
C ALA A 399 -10.72 3.75 0.25
N LEU A 400 -9.79 4.42 0.95
CA LEU A 400 -9.05 5.56 0.43
C LEU A 400 -8.13 5.16 -0.73
N CYS A 401 -7.41 4.04 -0.59
CA CYS A 401 -6.54 3.51 -1.63
C CYS A 401 -7.32 3.09 -2.88
N ALA A 402 -8.43 2.35 -2.70
CA ALA A 402 -9.32 1.97 -3.79
C ALA A 402 -9.90 3.19 -4.53
N THR A 403 -10.25 4.25 -3.79
CA THR A 403 -10.77 5.48 -4.39
C THR A 403 -9.71 6.19 -5.24
N ARG A 404 -8.46 6.26 -4.77
CA ARG A 404 -7.33 6.78 -5.54
C ARG A 404 -7.09 5.95 -6.80
N ALA A 405 -7.08 4.63 -6.68
CA ALA A 405 -6.94 3.72 -7.82
C ALA A 405 -8.05 3.91 -8.87
N ALA A 406 -9.30 4.18 -8.42
CA ALA A 406 -10.42 4.48 -9.30
C ALA A 406 -10.29 5.83 -10.02
N ILE A 407 -9.72 6.84 -9.37
CA ILE A 407 -9.44 8.14 -10.00
C ILE A 407 -8.34 7.98 -11.07
N GLU A 408 -7.34 7.13 -10.83
CA GLU A 408 -6.22 6.94 -11.75
C GLU A 408 -6.59 6.18 -13.03
N GLU A 409 -7.31 5.06 -12.93
CA GLU A 409 -7.58 4.16 -14.07
C GLU A 409 -9.07 3.92 -14.33
N GLY A 410 -9.96 4.59 -13.59
CA GLY A 410 -11.41 4.40 -13.75
C GLY A 410 -11.94 3.19 -12.97
N ILE A 411 -13.22 2.91 -13.22
CA ILE A 411 -13.99 1.85 -12.54
C ILE A 411 -14.56 0.85 -13.55
N VAL A 412 -14.75 -0.37 -13.08
CA VAL A 412 -15.37 -1.48 -13.81
C VAL A 412 -16.51 -2.08 -12.99
N ALA A 413 -17.31 -2.97 -13.59
CA ALA A 413 -18.34 -3.73 -12.86
C ALA A 413 -17.70 -4.62 -11.81
N GLY A 414 -18.09 -4.45 -10.54
CA GLY A 414 -17.45 -5.10 -9.41
C GLY A 414 -17.93 -6.52 -9.12
N GLY A 415 -17.46 -7.05 -7.99
CA GLY A 415 -17.85 -8.36 -7.51
C GLY A 415 -17.36 -9.53 -8.37
N GLY A 416 -16.26 -9.36 -9.09
CA GLY A 416 -15.70 -10.35 -10.01
C GLY A 416 -16.41 -10.43 -11.35
N THR A 417 -17.41 -9.56 -11.62
CA THR A 417 -18.18 -9.56 -12.88
C THR A 417 -17.29 -9.25 -14.07
N THR A 418 -16.41 -8.29 -13.96
CA THR A 418 -15.48 -7.89 -15.04
C THR A 418 -14.57 -9.03 -15.47
N TYR A 419 -14.07 -9.84 -14.55
CA TYR A 419 -13.30 -11.04 -14.91
C TYR A 419 -14.13 -12.06 -15.71
N ILE A 420 -15.43 -12.24 -15.36
CA ILE A 420 -16.30 -13.13 -16.14
C ILE A 420 -16.57 -12.58 -17.55
N ARG A 421 -16.71 -11.27 -17.71
CA ARG A 421 -16.82 -10.62 -19.02
C ARG A 421 -15.53 -10.75 -19.84
N ALA A 422 -14.38 -10.62 -19.19
CA ALA A 422 -13.07 -10.77 -19.83
C ALA A 422 -12.81 -12.18 -20.42
N LEU A 423 -13.60 -13.20 -20.04
CA LEU A 423 -13.58 -14.52 -20.70
C LEU A 423 -13.84 -14.44 -22.20
N GLU A 424 -14.57 -13.43 -22.67
CA GLU A 424 -14.82 -13.21 -24.09
C GLU A 424 -13.53 -12.94 -24.86
N ALA A 425 -12.59 -12.18 -24.26
CA ALA A 425 -11.29 -11.89 -24.87
C ALA A 425 -10.41 -13.15 -25.02
N LEU A 426 -10.68 -14.21 -24.25
CA LEU A 426 -9.91 -15.46 -24.28
C LEU A 426 -10.57 -16.57 -25.14
N LYS A 427 -11.85 -16.44 -25.52
CA LYS A 427 -12.67 -17.50 -26.10
C LYS A 427 -12.05 -18.18 -27.33
N ASP A 428 -11.52 -17.38 -28.26
CA ASP A 428 -10.93 -17.87 -29.51
C ASP A 428 -9.40 -17.78 -29.53
N MET A 429 -8.81 -17.42 -28.37
CA MET A 429 -7.36 -17.22 -28.24
C MET A 429 -6.63 -18.57 -28.29
N LYS A 430 -5.56 -18.64 -29.07
CA LYS A 430 -4.70 -19.81 -29.23
C LYS A 430 -3.23 -19.41 -29.02
N GLY A 431 -2.49 -20.31 -28.43
CA GLY A 431 -1.04 -20.22 -28.36
C GLY A 431 -0.37 -20.73 -29.63
N ASP A 432 0.95 -20.55 -29.70
CA ASP A 432 1.75 -21.04 -30.82
C ASP A 432 1.89 -22.59 -30.82
N ASN A 433 1.59 -23.22 -29.68
CA ASN A 433 1.55 -24.65 -29.49
C ASN A 433 0.43 -25.07 -28.50
N ALA A 434 0.28 -26.39 -28.28
CA ALA A 434 -0.75 -26.95 -27.41
C ALA A 434 -0.57 -26.54 -25.95
N ASP A 435 0.66 -26.47 -25.45
CA ASP A 435 0.94 -26.12 -24.06
C ASP A 435 0.72 -24.64 -23.79
N GLU A 436 1.05 -23.74 -24.73
CA GLU A 436 0.65 -22.33 -24.64
C GLU A 436 -0.86 -22.16 -24.64
N THR A 437 -1.57 -22.90 -25.50
CA THR A 437 -3.04 -22.89 -25.52
C THR A 437 -3.59 -23.36 -24.17
N THR A 438 -2.98 -24.36 -23.55
CA THR A 438 -3.32 -24.82 -22.21
C THR A 438 -3.06 -23.75 -21.17
N GLY A 439 -1.96 -22.99 -21.28
CA GLY A 439 -1.67 -21.84 -20.44
C GLY A 439 -2.77 -20.77 -20.47
N ILE A 440 -3.33 -20.51 -21.67
CA ILE A 440 -4.48 -19.60 -21.82
C ILE A 440 -5.71 -20.15 -21.07
N ARG A 441 -5.99 -21.45 -21.19
CA ARG A 441 -7.12 -22.11 -20.50
C ARG A 441 -6.98 -22.11 -18.99
N ILE A 442 -5.76 -22.14 -18.45
CA ILE A 442 -5.50 -22.00 -17.01
C ILE A 442 -6.00 -20.64 -16.53
N VAL A 443 -5.69 -19.55 -17.24
CA VAL A 443 -6.16 -18.20 -16.88
C VAL A 443 -7.67 -18.10 -17.03
N GLU A 444 -8.23 -18.61 -18.13
CA GLU A 444 -9.69 -18.65 -18.37
C GLU A 444 -10.43 -19.28 -17.17
N ARG A 445 -9.89 -20.37 -16.62
CA ARG A 445 -10.47 -21.01 -15.42
C ARG A 445 -10.22 -20.23 -14.15
N ALA A 446 -9.02 -19.64 -14.00
CA ALA A 446 -8.59 -18.98 -12.76
C ALA A 446 -9.35 -17.67 -12.50
N ILE A 447 -9.66 -16.89 -13.53
CA ILE A 447 -10.36 -15.60 -13.37
C ILE A 447 -11.84 -15.74 -12.96
N GLU A 448 -12.40 -16.96 -12.96
CA GLU A 448 -13.71 -17.23 -12.36
C GLU A 448 -13.66 -17.29 -10.81
N GLU A 449 -12.50 -17.57 -10.22
CA GLU A 449 -12.37 -17.86 -8.78
C GLU A 449 -12.75 -16.70 -7.86
N PRO A 450 -12.47 -15.41 -8.15
CA PRO A 450 -12.93 -14.32 -7.31
C PRO A 450 -14.46 -14.33 -7.11
N LEU A 451 -15.25 -14.43 -8.18
CA LEU A 451 -16.71 -14.53 -8.07
C LEU A 451 -17.14 -15.81 -7.34
N ARG A 452 -16.51 -16.96 -7.65
CA ARG A 452 -16.80 -18.24 -6.97
C ARG A 452 -16.57 -18.12 -5.46
N GLN A 453 -15.49 -17.49 -5.05
CA GLN A 453 -15.17 -17.31 -3.63
C GLN A 453 -16.15 -16.35 -2.93
N ILE A 454 -16.54 -15.24 -3.58
CA ILE A 454 -17.56 -14.32 -3.06
C ILE A 454 -18.88 -15.08 -2.80
N VAL A 455 -19.29 -15.92 -3.76
CA VAL A 455 -20.51 -16.75 -3.64
C VAL A 455 -20.37 -17.79 -2.55
N ALA A 456 -19.24 -18.48 -2.45
CA ALA A 456 -18.95 -19.46 -1.41
C ALA A 456 -18.98 -18.84 -0.02
N ASN A 457 -18.39 -17.65 0.17
CA ASN A 457 -18.46 -16.92 1.43
C ASN A 457 -19.89 -16.46 1.78
N ALA A 458 -20.74 -16.31 0.76
CA ALA A 458 -22.16 -16.01 0.93
C ALA A 458 -23.01 -17.27 1.22
N GLY A 459 -22.42 -18.48 1.14
CA GLY A 459 -23.11 -19.75 1.36
C GLY A 459 -23.83 -20.29 0.11
N GLY A 460 -23.54 -19.74 -1.08
CA GLY A 460 -24.09 -20.13 -2.36
C GLY A 460 -23.20 -21.11 -3.14
N GLU A 461 -23.70 -21.56 -4.30
CA GLU A 461 -22.99 -22.44 -5.23
C GLU A 461 -22.33 -21.64 -6.37
N GLY A 462 -21.00 -21.49 -6.29
CA GLY A 462 -20.24 -20.65 -7.20
C GLY A 462 -20.38 -21.03 -8.68
N SER A 463 -20.47 -22.33 -9.00
CA SER A 463 -20.60 -22.82 -10.38
C SER A 463 -21.89 -22.35 -11.04
N VAL A 464 -22.98 -22.37 -10.29
CA VAL A 464 -24.32 -21.95 -10.77
C VAL A 464 -24.32 -20.45 -11.05
N VAL A 465 -23.77 -19.67 -10.11
CA VAL A 465 -23.73 -18.21 -10.24
C VAL A 465 -22.82 -17.77 -11.39
N VAL A 466 -21.62 -18.34 -11.52
CA VAL A 466 -20.70 -18.03 -12.61
C VAL A 466 -21.35 -18.30 -13.97
N ASN A 467 -21.99 -19.46 -14.15
CA ASN A 467 -22.68 -19.77 -15.41
C ASN A 467 -23.78 -18.76 -15.72
N LYS A 468 -24.60 -18.40 -14.73
CA LYS A 468 -25.69 -17.43 -14.94
C LYS A 468 -25.16 -16.01 -15.23
N VAL A 469 -24.07 -15.59 -14.59
CA VAL A 469 -23.42 -14.32 -14.90
C VAL A 469 -22.81 -14.36 -16.31
N ARG A 470 -22.18 -15.47 -16.72
CA ARG A 470 -21.62 -15.65 -18.06
C ARG A 470 -22.68 -15.57 -19.18
N GLU A 471 -23.90 -16.09 -18.96
CA GLU A 471 -25.02 -16.02 -19.89
C GLU A 471 -25.59 -14.58 -20.01
N GLY A 472 -25.35 -13.72 -19.05
CA GLY A 472 -25.80 -12.32 -19.08
C GLY A 472 -24.88 -11.44 -19.93
N GLU A 473 -25.37 -10.23 -20.26
CA GLU A 473 -24.66 -9.24 -21.06
C GLU A 473 -24.31 -7.98 -20.23
N GLY A 474 -23.36 -7.19 -20.72
CA GLY A 474 -22.96 -5.92 -20.11
C GLY A 474 -22.52 -6.08 -18.66
N ASP A 475 -23.01 -5.23 -17.76
CA ASP A 475 -22.65 -5.21 -16.34
C ASP A 475 -23.55 -6.11 -15.48
N PHE A 476 -24.32 -7.04 -16.09
CA PHE A 476 -25.13 -8.01 -15.37
C PHE A 476 -24.26 -8.93 -14.53
N GLY A 477 -24.46 -8.93 -13.21
CA GLY A 477 -23.66 -9.67 -12.25
C GLY A 477 -24.50 -10.19 -11.08
N TYR A 478 -23.81 -10.65 -10.02
CA TYR A 478 -24.45 -11.19 -8.82
C TYR A 478 -24.11 -10.38 -7.60
N ASN A 479 -25.13 -9.75 -7.01
CA ASN A 479 -25.03 -9.04 -5.74
C ASN A 479 -25.13 -10.05 -4.58
N ALA A 480 -23.99 -10.49 -4.06
CA ALA A 480 -23.90 -11.46 -2.97
C ALA A 480 -24.48 -10.96 -1.64
N ARG A 481 -24.58 -9.61 -1.44
CA ARG A 481 -25.19 -9.04 -0.24
C ARG A 481 -26.70 -9.28 -0.20
N LYS A 482 -27.36 -9.01 -1.34
CA LYS A 482 -28.82 -9.11 -1.48
C LYS A 482 -29.29 -10.47 -1.99
N ASP A 483 -28.38 -11.32 -2.50
CA ASP A 483 -28.67 -12.60 -3.15
C ASP A 483 -29.55 -12.41 -4.41
N VAL A 484 -29.21 -11.43 -5.25
CA VAL A 484 -29.94 -11.13 -6.49
C VAL A 484 -28.99 -10.92 -7.65
N TYR A 485 -29.52 -11.07 -8.88
CA TYR A 485 -28.82 -10.74 -10.10
C TYR A 485 -29.32 -9.39 -10.60
N GLU A 486 -28.41 -8.47 -10.83
CA GLU A 486 -28.72 -7.10 -11.23
C GLU A 486 -27.55 -6.50 -12.02
N ASP A 487 -27.74 -5.33 -12.61
CA ASP A 487 -26.67 -4.53 -13.20
C ASP A 487 -25.77 -3.99 -12.08
N MET A 488 -24.50 -4.39 -12.08
CA MET A 488 -23.58 -4.09 -10.98
C MET A 488 -23.24 -2.60 -10.90
N ARG A 489 -23.08 -1.93 -12.06
CA ARG A 489 -22.81 -0.47 -12.05
C ARG A 489 -24.01 0.32 -11.57
N GLN A 490 -25.22 -0.02 -12.00
CA GLN A 490 -26.44 0.64 -11.53
C GLN A 490 -26.70 0.37 -10.04
N ALA A 491 -26.31 -0.82 -9.56
CA ALA A 491 -26.39 -1.17 -8.15
C ALA A 491 -25.32 -0.49 -7.28
N GLY A 492 -24.37 0.24 -7.90
CA GLY A 492 -23.24 0.87 -7.22
C GLY A 492 -22.16 -0.11 -6.77
N ILE A 493 -22.14 -1.32 -7.32
CA ILE A 493 -21.12 -2.34 -7.04
C ILE A 493 -20.06 -2.26 -8.13
N VAL A 494 -19.01 -1.49 -7.86
CA VAL A 494 -17.93 -1.19 -8.78
C VAL A 494 -16.59 -1.42 -8.12
N ASP A 495 -15.61 -1.86 -8.92
CA ASP A 495 -14.23 -2.07 -8.48
C ASP A 495 -13.29 -1.16 -9.30
N PRO A 496 -12.18 -0.66 -8.73
CA PRO A 496 -11.20 0.10 -9.49
C PRO A 496 -10.52 -0.78 -10.56
N ALA A 497 -10.44 -0.30 -11.78
CA ALA A 497 -9.80 -1.04 -12.88
C ALA A 497 -8.32 -1.35 -12.58
N LYS A 498 -7.60 -0.44 -11.93
CA LYS A 498 -6.22 -0.62 -11.49
C LYS A 498 -6.10 -1.81 -10.51
N VAL A 499 -7.00 -1.92 -9.54
CA VAL A 499 -6.99 -3.00 -8.54
C VAL A 499 -7.14 -4.36 -9.20
N GLU A 500 -8.15 -4.52 -10.08
CA GLU A 500 -8.39 -5.76 -10.82
C GLU A 500 -7.19 -6.14 -11.69
N ARG A 501 -6.65 -5.19 -12.44
CA ARG A 501 -5.50 -5.39 -13.30
C ARG A 501 -4.25 -5.82 -12.53
N VAL A 502 -3.88 -5.06 -11.52
CA VAL A 502 -2.67 -5.30 -10.70
C VAL A 502 -2.75 -6.64 -9.97
N ALA A 503 -3.93 -6.98 -9.44
CA ALA A 503 -4.17 -8.27 -8.78
C ALA A 503 -3.89 -9.44 -9.73
N LEU A 504 -4.37 -9.37 -10.97
CA LEU A 504 -4.14 -10.43 -11.97
C LEU A 504 -2.68 -10.49 -12.42
N GLU A 505 -2.06 -9.34 -12.72
CA GLU A 505 -0.66 -9.27 -13.17
C GLU A 505 0.30 -9.83 -12.11
N ASN A 506 0.16 -9.43 -10.85
CA ASN A 506 1.00 -9.91 -9.75
C ASN A 506 0.76 -11.40 -9.47
N ALA A 507 -0.48 -11.85 -9.48
CA ALA A 507 -0.82 -13.27 -9.32
C ALA A 507 -0.19 -14.14 -10.41
N ALA A 508 -0.35 -13.76 -11.68
CA ALA A 508 0.18 -14.52 -12.80
C ALA A 508 1.71 -14.53 -12.84
N SER A 509 2.35 -13.41 -12.49
CA SER A 509 3.80 -13.31 -12.42
C SER A 509 4.41 -14.36 -11.48
N ILE A 510 3.93 -14.43 -10.24
CA ILE A 510 4.44 -15.37 -9.24
C ILE A 510 3.98 -16.80 -9.53
N ALA A 511 2.73 -17.00 -9.96
CA ALA A 511 2.24 -18.33 -10.34
C ALA A 511 3.02 -18.90 -11.52
N GLY A 512 3.37 -18.08 -12.52
CA GLY A 512 4.21 -18.50 -13.65
C GLY A 512 5.62 -18.93 -13.22
N LEU A 513 6.24 -18.20 -12.28
CA LEU A 513 7.52 -18.59 -11.70
C LEU A 513 7.40 -19.89 -10.88
N PHE A 514 6.33 -20.02 -10.12
CA PHE A 514 6.04 -21.24 -9.36
C PHE A 514 5.96 -22.47 -10.29
N LEU A 515 5.22 -22.40 -11.37
CA LEU A 515 5.03 -23.51 -12.30
C LEU A 515 6.33 -23.93 -13.00
N THR A 516 7.27 -23.00 -13.20
CA THR A 516 8.58 -23.26 -13.81
C THR A 516 9.63 -23.70 -12.78
N THR A 517 9.29 -23.77 -11.48
CA THR A 517 10.21 -24.19 -10.41
C THR A 517 10.39 -25.71 -10.43
N GLU A 518 11.65 -26.16 -10.37
CA GLU A 518 12.04 -27.57 -10.37
C GLU A 518 12.72 -27.98 -9.06
N CYS A 519 13.31 -27.02 -8.35
CA CYS A 519 14.10 -27.28 -7.15
C CYS A 519 13.86 -26.19 -6.10
N VAL A 520 13.80 -26.58 -4.83
CA VAL A 520 13.67 -25.66 -3.69
C VAL A 520 14.78 -25.95 -2.69
N LEU A 521 15.44 -24.88 -2.24
CA LEU A 521 16.52 -24.91 -1.26
C LEU A 521 16.10 -24.16 0.00
N VAL A 522 16.17 -24.82 1.15
CA VAL A 522 15.91 -24.19 2.46
C VAL A 522 17.09 -24.39 3.40
N ASP A 523 17.23 -23.53 4.40
CA ASP A 523 18.26 -23.69 5.42
C ASP A 523 17.95 -24.88 6.34
N LYS A 524 18.93 -25.79 6.55
CA LYS A 524 18.80 -26.84 7.56
C LYS A 524 18.66 -26.19 8.95
N PRO A 525 17.79 -26.74 9.82
CA PRO A 525 17.75 -26.32 11.21
C PRO A 525 19.14 -26.49 11.83
N GLU A 526 19.65 -25.50 12.52
CA GLU A 526 20.82 -25.69 13.34
C GLU A 526 20.47 -26.63 14.50
N PRO A 527 21.28 -27.65 14.78
CA PRO A 527 21.06 -28.46 15.98
C PRO A 527 21.07 -27.53 17.19
N ALA A 528 20.08 -27.68 18.04
CA ALA A 528 20.03 -26.92 19.29
C ALA A 528 21.38 -27.03 20.01
N PRO A 529 21.96 -25.91 20.52
CA PRO A 529 23.21 -25.99 21.27
C PRO A 529 23.03 -27.02 22.39
N ALA A 530 23.92 -28.00 22.44
CA ALA A 530 23.88 -29.03 23.47
C ALA A 530 23.83 -28.36 24.84
N ALA A 531 22.81 -28.70 25.65
CA ALA A 531 22.72 -28.20 27.00
C ALA A 531 24.08 -28.40 27.70
N PRO A 532 24.62 -27.38 28.39
CA PRO A 532 25.89 -27.53 29.08
C PRO A 532 25.80 -28.76 30.00
N ALA A 533 26.72 -29.71 29.80
CA ALA A 533 26.79 -30.89 30.63
C ALA A 533 26.82 -30.44 32.09
N ALA A 534 25.89 -30.96 32.87
CA ALA A 534 25.86 -30.70 34.31
C ALA A 534 27.25 -31.01 34.88
N ALA A 535 27.86 -30.00 35.48
CA ALA A 535 29.16 -30.19 36.14
C ALA A 535 29.03 -31.36 37.14
N PRO A 536 29.96 -32.32 37.15
CA PRO A 536 29.92 -33.42 38.12
C PRO A 536 29.94 -32.80 39.52
N GLY A 537 28.89 -33.10 40.29
CA GLY A 537 28.75 -32.60 41.66
C GLY A 537 30.01 -33.02 42.43
N MET A 538 30.69 -32.01 42.99
CA MET A 538 31.66 -32.25 44.04
C MET A 538 30.91 -32.88 45.21
N GLY A 539 31.04 -34.22 45.30
CA GLY A 539 30.61 -34.97 46.46
C GLY A 539 31.29 -34.44 47.69
N GLY A 540 30.49 -34.03 48.66
CA GLY A 540 30.95 -33.57 49.93
C GLY A 540 31.80 -34.60 50.63
N ILE A 541 32.88 -34.13 51.20
CA ILE A 541 33.56 -34.81 52.33
C ILE A 541 33.27 -33.94 53.54
N MET A 542 32.52 -34.58 54.49
CA MET A 542 32.22 -34.25 55.87
C MET A 542 31.52 -32.93 56.18
#